data_4b0f7af6b3d307268f89f8680948b3a7
#
_entry.id   4b0f7af6b3d307268f89f8680948b3a7
#
_cell.length_a   1.000
_cell.length_b   1.000
_cell.length_c   1.000
_cell.angle_alpha   90.00
_cell.angle_beta   90.00
_cell.angle_gamma   90.00
#
_symmetry.space_group_name_H-M   'P 1'
#
loop_
_entity.id
_entity.type
_entity.pdbx_description
1 polymer ?
#
loop_
_entity_poly.entity_id
_entity_poly.type
_entity_poly.pdbx_seq_one_letter_code
_entity_poly.pdbx_strand_id
1 'polypeptide(L)'
;LSSSSAASDVYKRQFHPIGLVLHTGKPLAMLDPYSGEAREMGRERIERILRQRSGLIMSSMDKERFGILIGAKPGQMRRNLALRLKRMLEKQGKKGFLLAMEHVGPELIDFYPVDVFVNTACPRIAIDDAVKYAKPMITPYELQVVLGEKKWENGYKFDQIH
;
A
#
# COMPACT_ATOMS: atom_id res chain seq x y z
N LEU A 1 -25.50 20.19 -8.38
CA LEU A 1 -24.99 18.84 -8.03
C LEU A 1 -23.48 18.86 -8.12
N SER A 2 -22.84 18.62 -6.97
CA SER A 2 -21.41 18.87 -6.75
C SER A 2 -20.51 17.97 -7.58
N SER A 3 -19.55 18.58 -8.28
CA SER A 3 -18.49 17.94 -9.08
C SER A 3 -17.48 17.09 -8.26
N SER A 4 -17.59 17.09 -6.93
CA SER A 4 -16.66 16.37 -6.04
C SER A 4 -16.92 14.86 -5.96
N SER A 5 -18.15 14.38 -6.15
CA SER A 5 -18.47 12.96 -6.07
C SER A 5 -18.00 12.18 -7.32
N ALA A 6 -18.10 12.78 -8.50
CA ALA A 6 -17.67 12.14 -9.74
C ALA A 6 -16.14 11.95 -9.81
N ALA A 7 -15.36 12.93 -9.33
CA ALA A 7 -13.90 12.82 -9.29
C ALA A 7 -13.42 11.73 -8.33
N SER A 8 -14.09 11.57 -7.17
CA SER A 8 -13.76 10.53 -6.20
C SER A 8 -14.09 9.12 -6.70
N ASP A 9 -15.14 8.98 -7.51
CA ASP A 9 -15.54 7.69 -8.07
C ASP A 9 -14.66 7.26 -9.25
N VAL A 10 -14.20 8.19 -10.07
CA VAL A 10 -13.19 7.94 -11.10
C VAL A 10 -11.87 7.49 -10.46
N TYR A 11 -11.47 8.10 -9.35
CA TYR A 11 -10.26 7.74 -8.62
C TYR A 11 -10.35 6.33 -7.99
N LYS A 12 -11.49 5.98 -7.40
CA LYS A 12 -11.73 4.63 -6.83
C LYS A 12 -11.69 3.52 -7.87
N ARG A 13 -12.09 3.79 -9.12
CA ARG A 13 -12.07 2.81 -10.22
C ARG A 13 -10.67 2.51 -10.76
N GLN A 14 -9.67 3.33 -10.46
CA GLN A 14 -8.30 3.15 -10.99
C GLN A 14 -7.45 2.17 -10.17
N PHE A 15 -7.86 1.82 -8.95
CA PHE A 15 -7.10 0.91 -8.09
C PHE A 15 -6.96 -0.51 -8.67
N HIS A 16 -8.03 -1.10 -9.16
CA HIS A 16 -7.98 -2.43 -9.75
C HIS A 16 -7.10 -2.50 -11.00
N PRO A 17 -7.19 -1.54 -11.92
CA PRO A 17 -6.27 -1.43 -13.06
C PRO A 17 -4.81 -1.35 -12.66
N ILE A 18 -4.44 -0.53 -11.66
CA ILE A 18 -3.06 -0.43 -11.16
C ILE A 18 -2.56 -1.79 -10.66
N GLY A 19 -3.37 -2.48 -9.83
CA GLY A 19 -3.05 -3.80 -9.32
C GLY A 19 -2.78 -4.81 -10.42
N LEU A 20 -3.65 -4.82 -11.44
CA LEU A 20 -3.53 -5.75 -12.56
C LEU A 20 -2.28 -5.49 -13.40
N VAL A 21 -1.98 -4.23 -13.69
CA VAL A 21 -0.78 -3.85 -14.46
C VAL A 21 0.50 -4.16 -13.68
N LEU A 22 0.53 -3.84 -12.39
CA LEU A 22 1.68 -4.16 -11.53
C LEU A 22 1.92 -5.67 -11.41
N HIS A 23 0.84 -6.47 -11.45
CA HIS A 23 0.95 -7.92 -11.37
C HIS A 23 1.35 -8.57 -12.69
N THR A 24 0.79 -8.08 -13.81
CA THR A 24 1.00 -8.69 -15.12
C THR A 24 2.17 -8.10 -15.91
N GLY A 25 2.57 -6.87 -15.56
CA GLY A 25 3.54 -6.08 -16.34
C GLY A 25 3.05 -5.66 -17.73
N LYS A 26 1.76 -5.89 -18.05
CA LYS A 26 1.18 -5.60 -19.37
C LYS A 26 0.43 -4.26 -19.35
N PRO A 27 0.42 -3.51 -20.45
CA PRO A 27 -0.41 -2.33 -20.58
C PRO A 27 -1.89 -2.71 -20.50
N LEU A 28 -2.71 -1.85 -19.93
CA LEU A 28 -4.13 -2.07 -19.71
C LEU A 28 -4.94 -0.92 -20.31
N ALA A 29 -5.94 -1.25 -21.12
CA ALA A 29 -6.96 -0.31 -21.55
C ALA A 29 -8.16 -0.41 -20.59
N MET A 30 -8.59 0.75 -20.09
CA MET A 30 -9.80 0.89 -19.26
C MET A 30 -10.91 1.47 -20.12
N LEU A 31 -12.02 0.77 -20.21
CA LEU A 31 -13.22 1.25 -20.89
C LEU A 31 -14.23 1.73 -19.82
N ASP A 32 -14.68 2.96 -19.95
CA ASP A 32 -15.82 3.44 -19.16
C ASP A 32 -17.12 3.03 -19.86
N PRO A 33 -17.93 2.13 -19.25
CA PRO A 33 -19.15 1.62 -19.89
C PRO A 33 -20.25 2.68 -20.02
N TYR A 34 -20.16 3.81 -19.29
CA TYR A 34 -21.16 4.87 -19.34
C TYR A 34 -20.84 5.92 -20.41
N SER A 35 -19.57 6.29 -20.54
CA SER A 35 -19.15 7.28 -21.54
C SER A 35 -18.65 6.66 -22.84
N GLY A 36 -18.34 5.36 -22.86
CA GLY A 36 -17.72 4.67 -24.00
C GLY A 36 -16.25 5.08 -24.21
N GLU A 37 -15.68 5.91 -23.33
CA GLU A 37 -14.29 6.35 -23.45
C GLU A 37 -13.33 5.21 -23.04
N ALA A 38 -12.32 4.95 -23.89
CA ALA A 38 -11.20 4.09 -23.59
C ALA A 38 -10.01 4.93 -23.15
N ARG A 39 -9.39 4.55 -22.00
CA ARG A 39 -8.16 5.17 -21.49
C ARG A 39 -7.11 4.12 -21.26
N GLU A 40 -5.93 4.33 -21.78
CA GLU A 40 -4.79 3.47 -21.53
C GLU A 40 -4.10 3.88 -20.22
N MET A 41 -3.73 2.89 -19.39
CA MET A 41 -2.82 3.12 -18.28
C MET A 41 -1.39 3.07 -18.83
N GLY A 42 -0.85 4.25 -19.12
CA GLY A 42 0.48 4.41 -19.74
C GLY A 42 1.61 3.87 -18.84
N ARG A 43 2.68 3.40 -19.45
CA ARG A 43 3.92 2.93 -18.79
C ARG A 43 4.51 3.96 -17.82
N GLU A 44 4.48 5.23 -18.17
CA GLU A 44 4.99 6.33 -17.33
C GLU A 44 4.35 6.37 -15.93
N ARG A 45 3.04 6.10 -15.84
CA ARG A 45 2.33 6.06 -14.56
C ARG A 45 2.80 4.89 -13.71
N ILE A 46 3.01 3.75 -14.32
CA ILE A 46 3.50 2.53 -13.64
C ILE A 46 4.91 2.78 -13.12
N GLU A 47 5.80 3.29 -13.97
CA GLU A 47 7.18 3.60 -13.59
C GLU A 47 7.25 4.65 -12.47
N ARG A 48 6.34 5.63 -12.48
CA ARG A 48 6.22 6.61 -11.39
C ARG A 48 5.84 5.94 -10.08
N ILE A 49 4.86 5.03 -10.09
CA ILE A 49 4.45 4.27 -8.91
C ILE A 49 5.61 3.41 -8.42
N LEU A 50 6.27 2.67 -9.29
CA LEU A 50 7.40 1.82 -8.92
C LEU A 50 8.56 2.63 -8.33
N ARG A 51 8.90 3.78 -8.91
CA ARG A 51 9.92 4.70 -8.36
C ARG A 51 9.53 5.22 -6.99
N GLN A 52 8.27 5.61 -6.79
CA GLN A 52 7.76 6.05 -5.51
C GLN A 52 7.85 4.94 -4.46
N ARG A 53 7.43 3.72 -4.81
CA ARG A 53 7.50 2.56 -3.90
C ARG A 53 8.94 2.20 -3.55
N SER A 54 9.85 2.21 -4.52
CA SER A 54 11.29 2.02 -4.29
C SER A 54 11.85 3.07 -3.33
N GLY A 55 11.48 4.34 -3.50
CA GLY A 55 11.87 5.41 -2.58
C GLY A 55 11.38 5.19 -1.14
N LEU A 56 10.13 4.73 -0.97
CA LEU A 56 9.56 4.41 0.35
C LEU A 56 10.29 3.23 1.01
N ILE A 57 10.64 2.19 0.24
CA ILE A 57 11.44 1.06 0.72
C ILE A 57 12.80 1.56 1.22
N MET A 58 13.52 2.31 0.39
CA MET A 58 14.86 2.82 0.75
C MET A 58 14.81 3.71 1.99
N SER A 59 13.86 4.63 2.08
CA SER A 59 13.69 5.51 3.25
C SER A 59 13.27 4.78 4.52
N SER A 60 12.79 3.54 4.41
CA SER A 60 12.37 2.72 5.54
C SER A 60 13.46 1.78 6.08
N MET A 61 14.57 1.59 5.35
CA MET A 61 15.63 0.63 5.74
C MET A 61 16.30 1.00 7.07
N ASP A 62 16.57 2.28 7.29
CA ASP A 62 17.26 2.79 8.49
C ASP A 62 16.30 3.04 9.67
N LYS A 63 15.01 2.78 9.48
CA LYS A 63 14.02 3.04 10.53
C LYS A 63 13.95 1.90 11.53
N GLU A 64 13.58 2.24 12.77
CA GLU A 64 13.57 1.29 13.89
C GLU A 64 12.18 0.95 14.40
N ARG A 65 11.22 1.89 14.29
CA ARG A 65 9.87 1.75 14.88
C ARG A 65 8.83 1.61 13.78
N PHE A 66 8.18 0.47 13.74
CA PHE A 66 7.19 0.12 12.72
C PHE A 66 5.81 -0.05 13.33
N GLY A 67 4.81 0.67 12.83
CA GLY A 67 3.40 0.50 13.17
C GLY A 67 2.72 -0.43 12.17
N ILE A 68 2.30 -1.61 12.60
CA ILE A 68 1.63 -2.60 11.75
C ILE A 68 0.13 -2.39 11.86
N LEU A 69 -0.48 -1.87 10.80
CA LEU A 69 -1.91 -1.56 10.73
C LEU A 69 -2.71 -2.82 10.45
N ILE A 70 -3.69 -3.12 11.30
CA ILE A 70 -4.61 -4.25 11.17
C ILE A 70 -6.02 -3.68 10.97
N GLY A 71 -6.66 -4.00 9.85
CA GLY A 71 -8.06 -3.66 9.64
C GLY A 71 -8.97 -4.47 10.58
N ALA A 72 -9.82 -3.80 11.36
CA ALA A 72 -10.78 -4.45 12.24
C ALA A 72 -12.08 -4.86 11.52
N LYS A 73 -12.28 -4.43 10.26
CA LYS A 73 -13.46 -4.80 9.47
C LYS A 73 -13.47 -6.29 9.13
N PRO A 74 -14.64 -6.96 9.15
CA PRO A 74 -14.77 -8.33 8.70
C PRO A 74 -14.14 -8.54 7.32
N GLY A 75 -13.39 -9.63 7.14
CA GLY A 75 -12.67 -9.95 5.91
C GLY A 75 -11.35 -9.18 5.67
N GLN A 76 -11.02 -8.19 6.51
CA GLN A 76 -9.76 -7.44 6.41
C GLN A 76 -8.81 -7.68 7.59
N MET A 77 -9.23 -8.50 8.56
CA MET A 77 -8.48 -8.78 9.79
C MET A 77 -7.38 -9.82 9.53
N ARG A 78 -6.20 -9.37 9.10
CA ARG A 78 -5.04 -10.24 8.82
C ARG A 78 -4.11 -10.35 10.04
N ARG A 79 -4.67 -10.69 11.20
CA ARG A 79 -3.95 -10.75 12.48
C ARG A 79 -2.72 -11.66 12.43
N ASN A 80 -2.85 -12.84 11.83
CA ASN A 80 -1.73 -13.80 11.75
C ASN A 80 -0.58 -13.26 10.91
N LEU A 81 -0.88 -12.56 9.82
CA LEU A 81 0.13 -11.87 9.03
C LEU A 81 0.82 -10.78 9.85
N ALA A 82 0.06 -9.92 10.53
CA ALA A 82 0.61 -8.83 11.34
C ALA A 82 1.53 -9.35 12.46
N LEU A 83 1.14 -10.44 13.15
CA LEU A 83 1.97 -11.09 14.17
C LEU A 83 3.26 -11.69 13.57
N ARG A 84 3.19 -12.26 12.36
CA ARG A 84 4.36 -12.76 11.66
C ARG A 84 5.32 -11.63 11.32
N LEU A 85 4.81 -10.53 10.75
CA LEU A 85 5.62 -9.35 10.41
C LEU A 85 6.28 -8.72 11.65
N LYS A 86 5.54 -8.64 12.77
CA LYS A 86 6.10 -8.18 14.05
C LYS A 86 7.29 -9.03 14.47
N ARG A 87 7.16 -10.36 14.45
CA ARG A 87 8.26 -11.28 14.80
C ARG A 87 9.46 -11.14 13.86
N MET A 88 9.23 -10.86 12.58
CA MET A 88 10.31 -10.61 11.60
C MET A 88 11.09 -9.34 11.97
N LEU A 89 10.39 -8.25 12.30
CA LEU A 89 11.01 -7.01 12.78
C LEU A 89 11.85 -7.23 14.03
N GLU A 90 11.27 -7.92 15.03
CA GLU A 90 11.93 -8.20 16.32
C GLU A 90 13.21 -9.05 16.16
N LYS A 91 13.21 -10.02 15.24
CA LYS A 91 14.40 -10.82 14.90
C LYS A 91 15.56 -9.98 14.37
N GLN A 92 15.28 -8.84 13.76
CA GLN A 92 16.28 -7.89 13.27
C GLN A 92 16.52 -6.71 14.21
N GLY A 93 16.10 -6.81 15.48
CA GLY A 93 16.31 -5.78 16.49
C GLY A 93 15.42 -4.54 16.33
N LYS A 94 14.45 -4.57 15.39
CA LYS A 94 13.51 -3.47 15.15
C LYS A 94 12.25 -3.63 16.02
N LYS A 95 11.55 -2.51 16.28
CA LYS A 95 10.34 -2.49 17.12
C LYS A 95 9.08 -2.51 16.25
N GLY A 96 8.22 -3.52 16.45
CA GLY A 96 6.93 -3.65 15.78
C GLY A 96 5.76 -3.42 16.73
N PHE A 97 4.89 -2.47 16.43
CA PHE A 97 3.67 -2.14 17.19
C PHE A 97 2.44 -2.56 16.37
N LEU A 98 1.52 -3.31 16.99
CA LEU A 98 0.27 -3.69 16.35
C LEU A 98 -0.77 -2.60 16.60
N LEU A 99 -1.35 -2.05 15.54
CA LEU A 99 -2.35 -1.00 15.57
C LEU A 99 -3.64 -1.51 14.89
N ALA A 100 -4.61 -1.93 15.70
CA ALA A 100 -5.91 -2.40 15.21
C ALA A 100 -6.90 -1.23 15.12
N MET A 101 -7.51 -1.04 13.94
CA MET A 101 -8.45 0.06 13.73
C MET A 101 -9.45 -0.26 12.61
N GLU A 102 -10.65 0.30 12.71
CA GLU A 102 -11.70 0.15 11.69
C GLU A 102 -11.48 1.06 10.49
N HIS A 103 -10.94 2.24 10.74
CA HIS A 103 -10.64 3.24 9.71
C HIS A 103 -9.18 3.65 9.82
N VAL A 104 -8.53 3.77 8.68
CA VAL A 104 -7.15 4.23 8.57
C VAL A 104 -7.19 5.58 7.85
N GLY A 105 -6.86 6.63 8.58
CA GLY A 105 -6.78 8.00 8.06
C GLY A 105 -5.58 8.72 8.68
N PRO A 106 -5.01 9.75 8.01
CA PRO A 106 -3.86 10.50 8.52
C PRO A 106 -4.11 11.04 9.93
N GLU A 107 -5.29 11.59 10.16
CA GLU A 107 -5.73 12.15 11.44
C GLU A 107 -5.76 11.14 12.59
N LEU A 108 -5.84 9.84 12.26
CA LEU A 108 -5.91 8.76 13.25
C LEU A 108 -4.56 8.11 13.52
N ILE A 109 -3.60 8.19 12.59
CA ILE A 109 -2.37 7.42 12.72
C ILE A 109 -1.09 8.27 12.79
N ASP A 110 -1.07 9.48 12.24
CA ASP A 110 0.16 10.27 12.14
C ASP A 110 0.76 10.68 13.49
N PHE A 111 -0.05 10.66 14.58
CA PHE A 111 0.43 10.97 15.94
C PHE A 111 1.14 9.77 16.63
N TYR A 112 1.00 8.54 16.14
CA TYR A 112 1.70 7.41 16.75
C TYR A 112 3.22 7.58 16.64
N PRO A 113 3.99 7.26 17.71
CA PRO A 113 5.44 7.45 17.74
C PRO A 113 6.18 6.32 17.00
N VAL A 114 5.82 6.11 15.75
CA VAL A 114 6.45 5.17 14.82
C VAL A 114 7.08 5.93 13.66
N ASP A 115 8.03 5.30 12.99
CA ASP A 115 8.76 5.91 11.87
C ASP A 115 8.17 5.51 10.51
N VAL A 116 7.58 4.31 10.44
CA VAL A 116 7.00 3.71 9.23
C VAL A 116 5.72 2.96 9.59
N PHE A 117 4.72 3.04 8.73
CA PHE A 117 3.54 2.18 8.82
C PHE A 117 3.63 1.00 7.84
N VAL A 118 3.25 -0.19 8.31
CA VAL A 118 3.08 -1.40 7.49
C VAL A 118 1.60 -1.70 7.39
N ASN A 119 1.03 -1.52 6.23
CA ASN A 119 -0.41 -1.70 6.03
C ASN A 119 -0.75 -3.15 5.69
N THR A 120 -1.37 -3.88 6.63
CA THR A 120 -1.92 -5.22 6.40
C THR A 120 -3.43 -5.21 6.12
N ALA A 121 -4.07 -4.04 6.15
CA ALA A 121 -5.48 -3.87 5.82
C ALA A 121 -5.68 -3.80 4.28
N CYS A 122 -6.43 -2.86 3.79
CA CYS A 122 -6.67 -2.71 2.35
C CYS A 122 -5.42 -2.21 1.61
N PRO A 123 -4.87 -2.94 0.62
CA PRO A 123 -3.66 -2.53 -0.13
C PRO A 123 -3.76 -1.15 -0.76
N ARG A 124 -4.97 -0.69 -1.09
CA ARG A 124 -5.23 0.64 -1.64
C ARG A 124 -4.67 1.76 -0.77
N ILE A 125 -4.76 1.62 0.56
CA ILE A 125 -4.28 2.62 1.52
C ILE A 125 -2.77 2.87 1.34
N ALA A 126 -2.00 1.79 1.14
CA ALA A 126 -0.56 1.90 0.97
C ALA A 126 -0.14 2.41 -0.41
N ILE A 127 -0.96 2.23 -1.45
CA ILE A 127 -0.57 2.52 -2.84
C ILE A 127 -1.16 3.84 -3.33
N ASP A 128 -2.49 3.99 -3.26
CA ASP A 128 -3.18 5.17 -3.76
C ASP A 128 -3.16 6.32 -2.75
N ASP A 129 -3.38 6.00 -1.49
CA ASP A 129 -3.54 6.99 -0.43
C ASP A 129 -2.22 7.31 0.31
N ALA A 130 -1.12 6.63 -0.01
CA ALA A 130 0.17 6.78 0.67
C ALA A 130 0.66 8.23 0.76
N VAL A 131 0.39 9.05 -0.25
CA VAL A 131 0.78 10.46 -0.31
C VAL A 131 0.07 11.35 0.72
N LYS A 132 -1.02 10.86 1.32
CA LYS A 132 -1.80 11.60 2.31
C LYS A 132 -1.18 11.54 3.71
N TYR A 133 -0.28 10.58 3.96
CA TYR A 133 0.31 10.32 5.26
C TYR A 133 1.66 11.00 5.40
N ALA A 134 1.92 11.57 6.57
CA ALA A 134 3.19 12.23 6.86
C ALA A 134 4.37 11.25 6.96
N LYS A 135 4.09 10.00 7.31
CA LYS A 135 5.10 8.94 7.48
C LYS A 135 5.00 7.93 6.34
N PRO A 136 6.12 7.30 5.95
CA PRO A 136 6.12 6.24 4.95
C PRO A 136 5.12 5.13 5.29
N MET A 137 4.32 4.73 4.29
CA MET A 137 3.42 3.60 4.40
C MET A 137 3.79 2.54 3.37
N ILE A 138 4.18 1.37 3.86
CA ILE A 138 4.65 0.23 3.05
C ILE A 138 3.72 -0.96 3.17
N THR A 139 3.81 -1.87 2.22
CA THR A 139 3.08 -3.14 2.21
C THR A 139 3.86 -4.24 2.95
N PRO A 140 3.22 -5.38 3.29
CA PRO A 140 3.91 -6.55 3.85
C PRO A 140 5.04 -7.08 2.98
N TYR A 141 4.87 -7.07 1.65
CA TYR A 141 5.92 -7.45 0.71
C TYR A 141 7.12 -6.51 0.77
N GLU A 142 6.86 -5.21 0.79
CA GLU A 142 7.90 -4.19 0.86
C GLU A 142 8.66 -4.22 2.19
N LEU A 143 7.98 -4.54 3.31
CA LEU A 143 8.65 -4.78 4.57
C LEU A 143 9.65 -5.94 4.47
N GLN A 144 9.29 -7.04 3.78
CA GLN A 144 10.22 -8.16 3.58
C GLN A 144 11.45 -7.75 2.74
N VAL A 145 11.28 -6.79 1.81
CA VAL A 145 12.40 -6.19 1.07
C VAL A 145 13.25 -5.30 1.99
N VAL A 146 12.63 -4.45 2.80
CA VAL A 146 13.32 -3.61 3.81
C VAL A 146 14.17 -4.45 4.77
N LEU A 147 13.67 -5.63 5.14
CA LEU A 147 14.36 -6.57 6.02
C LEU A 147 15.37 -7.48 5.30
N GLY A 148 15.55 -7.33 3.98
CA GLY A 148 16.47 -8.14 3.18
C GLY A 148 16.03 -9.58 2.96
N GLU A 149 14.81 -9.96 3.35
CA GLU A 149 14.28 -11.32 3.14
C GLU A 149 13.80 -11.56 1.71
N LYS A 150 13.52 -10.49 0.98
CA LYS A 150 13.17 -10.52 -0.46
C LYS A 150 13.92 -9.45 -1.21
N LYS A 151 14.14 -9.71 -2.48
CA LYS A 151 14.73 -8.74 -3.39
C LYS A 151 13.64 -7.94 -4.08
N TRP A 152 13.88 -6.65 -4.27
CA TRP A 152 13.09 -5.79 -5.13
C TRP A 152 13.46 -6.07 -6.58
N GLU A 153 12.99 -7.19 -7.12
CA GLU A 153 13.21 -7.57 -8.52
C GLU A 153 11.97 -7.24 -9.35
N ASN A 154 12.18 -6.65 -10.50
CA ASN A 154 11.37 -6.47 -11.70
C ASN A 154 9.93 -7.02 -11.68
N GLY A 155 9.14 -6.67 -10.70
CA GLY A 155 7.76 -7.10 -10.58
C GLY A 155 7.25 -6.85 -9.18
N TYR A 156 6.43 -5.83 -9.03
CA TYR A 156 5.71 -5.58 -7.80
C TYR A 156 4.77 -6.76 -7.51
N LYS A 157 4.98 -7.45 -6.41
CA LYS A 157 4.04 -8.47 -5.96
C LYS A 157 2.96 -7.81 -5.12
N PHE A 158 1.79 -7.70 -5.71
CA PHE A 158 0.61 -7.18 -5.05
C PHE A 158 0.19 -8.11 -3.91
N ASP A 159 0.05 -7.56 -2.71
CA ASP A 159 -0.43 -8.31 -1.56
C ASP A 159 -1.96 -8.42 -1.67
N GLN A 160 -2.43 -9.54 -2.23
CA GLN A 160 -3.85 -9.81 -2.35
C GLN A 160 -4.42 -10.29 -1.00
N ILE A 161 -5.59 -9.78 -0.66
CA ILE A 161 -6.37 -10.30 0.47
C ILE A 161 -7.00 -11.62 -0.01
N HIS A 162 -6.51 -12.72 0.51
CA HIS A 162 -7.15 -14.04 0.39
C HIS A 162 -7.85 -14.38 1.70
#